data_353392b5f494568ab566475209b254cd
#
_entry.id   353392b5f494568ab566475209b254cd
#
_cell.length_a   1.000
_cell.length_b   1.000
_cell.length_c   1.000
_cell.angle_alpha   90.00
_cell.angle_beta   90.00
_cell.angle_gamma   90.00
#
_symmetry.space_group_name_H-M   'P 1'
#
loop_
_entity.id
_entity.type
_entity.pdbx_description
1 polymer ?
#
loop_
_entity_poly.entity_id
_entity_poly.type
_entity_poly.pdbx_seq_one_letter_code
_entity_poly.pdbx_strand_id
1 'polypeptide(L)'
;MTPIIKIEHLSAGYEGKEVLHDINLTVYKDDYLGIIGPNGGGKTTLMRLILGLMKPTDGSIRFYKDGEEVREISMGYLPQYNHLDKQFPISVYEVVLSGLSKTKSLFSRYTQAQHQQVLDCLEQMQLTELKDRHIAALSGGQLQRVLLARAIVSKPDVVILDEPNTYIDRRFQKQMYEMLEQINRECAIIIVSHDVAEVLNNVKHIACVNHHLHYHDTADMRERNWKSIS
;
A
#
# COMPACT_ATOMS: atom_id res chain seq x y z
N MET A 1 17.09 -3.56 12.60
CA MET A 1 15.81 -3.25 11.92
C MET A 1 14.69 -3.23 12.96
N THR A 2 13.83 -2.22 12.96
CA THR A 2 12.74 -2.07 13.92
C THR A 2 11.45 -2.59 13.28
N PRO A 3 10.81 -3.65 13.83
CA PRO A 3 9.55 -4.14 13.29
C PRO A 3 8.44 -3.09 13.46
N ILE A 4 7.54 -2.99 12.49
CA ILE A 4 6.32 -2.17 12.55
C ILE A 4 5.05 -3.01 12.48
N ILE A 5 5.10 -4.16 11.81
CA ILE A 5 4.00 -5.14 11.75
C ILE A 5 4.59 -6.53 12.01
N LYS A 6 3.98 -7.30 12.90
CA LYS A 6 4.32 -8.69 13.16
C LYS A 6 3.07 -9.55 13.08
N ILE A 7 3.09 -10.52 12.20
CA ILE A 7 2.03 -11.50 11.97
C ILE A 7 2.54 -12.85 12.45
N GLU A 8 1.80 -13.51 13.34
CA GLU A 8 2.18 -14.79 13.94
C GLU A 8 1.03 -15.77 13.88
N HIS A 9 1.30 -16.93 13.27
CA HIS A 9 0.39 -18.07 13.15
C HIS A 9 -1.00 -17.71 12.62
N LEU A 10 -1.07 -16.73 11.70
CA LEU A 10 -2.33 -16.15 11.25
C LEU A 10 -3.01 -17.05 10.24
N SER A 11 -4.25 -17.43 10.53
CA SER A 11 -5.17 -18.09 9.60
C SER A 11 -6.41 -17.25 9.37
N ALA A 12 -6.97 -17.29 8.16
CA ALA A 12 -8.16 -16.54 7.81
C ALA A 12 -8.88 -17.13 6.59
N GLY A 13 -10.19 -16.90 6.51
CA GLY A 13 -11.03 -17.36 5.40
C GLY A 13 -12.39 -16.70 5.35
N TYR A 14 -13.24 -17.20 4.47
CA TYR A 14 -14.61 -16.71 4.25
C TYR A 14 -15.59 -17.89 4.33
N GLU A 15 -16.71 -17.71 5.01
CA GLU A 15 -17.82 -18.69 5.06
C GLU A 15 -17.37 -20.12 5.44
N GLY A 16 -16.43 -20.22 6.40
CA GLY A 16 -15.89 -21.50 6.85
C GLY A 16 -14.83 -22.14 5.93
N LYS A 17 -14.49 -21.51 4.79
CA LYS A 17 -13.41 -21.95 3.92
C LYS A 17 -12.16 -21.12 4.21
N GLU A 18 -11.14 -21.79 4.73
CA GLU A 18 -9.85 -21.15 5.02
C GLU A 18 -9.11 -20.82 3.72
N VAL A 19 -8.53 -19.62 3.65
CA VAL A 19 -7.80 -19.09 2.48
C VAL A 19 -6.32 -18.89 2.81
N LEU A 20 -6.01 -18.53 4.06
CA LEU A 20 -4.64 -18.36 4.56
C LEU A 20 -4.44 -19.29 5.74
N HIS A 21 -3.32 -20.02 5.75
CA HIS A 21 -2.97 -21.03 6.76
C HIS A 21 -1.61 -20.70 7.38
N ASP A 22 -1.56 -20.51 8.68
CA ASP A 22 -0.34 -20.33 9.47
C ASP A 22 0.65 -19.31 8.90
N ILE A 23 0.15 -18.12 8.57
CA ILE A 23 0.96 -17.05 8.01
C ILE A 23 1.84 -16.41 9.09
N ASN A 24 3.14 -16.35 8.81
CA ASN A 24 4.13 -15.67 9.64
C ASN A 24 4.86 -14.64 8.79
N LEU A 25 4.83 -13.35 9.18
CA LEU A 25 5.46 -12.25 8.46
C LEU A 25 5.84 -11.13 9.41
N THR A 26 7.05 -10.61 9.26
CA THR A 26 7.48 -9.38 9.94
C THR A 26 7.79 -8.32 8.89
N VAL A 27 7.20 -7.12 9.04
CA VAL A 27 7.49 -5.94 8.21
C VAL A 27 8.26 -4.94 9.06
N TYR A 28 9.35 -4.43 8.54
CA TYR A 28 10.22 -3.46 9.21
C TYR A 28 9.98 -2.04 8.69
N LYS A 29 10.41 -1.03 9.46
CA LYS A 29 10.17 0.40 9.20
C LYS A 29 10.70 0.88 7.83
N ASP A 30 11.77 0.27 7.35
CA ASP A 30 12.45 0.59 6.09
C ASP A 30 12.18 -0.42 4.96
N ASP A 31 11.21 -1.31 5.16
CA ASP A 31 10.89 -2.33 4.17
C ASP A 31 10.25 -1.74 2.91
N TYR A 32 10.65 -2.33 1.79
CA TYR A 32 9.97 -2.25 0.53
C TYR A 32 9.63 -3.68 0.12
N LEU A 33 8.45 -4.13 0.54
CA LEU A 33 7.99 -5.51 0.46
C LEU A 33 7.04 -5.72 -0.71
N GLY A 34 7.32 -6.69 -1.57
CA GLY A 34 6.40 -7.19 -2.58
C GLY A 34 5.63 -8.40 -2.08
N ILE A 35 4.30 -8.36 -2.10
CA ILE A 35 3.43 -9.52 -1.89
C ILE A 35 3.00 -10.03 -3.26
N ILE A 36 3.49 -11.18 -3.65
CA ILE A 36 3.22 -11.81 -4.95
C ILE A 36 2.55 -13.18 -4.78
N GLY A 37 2.00 -13.71 -5.87
CA GLY A 37 1.39 -15.04 -5.87
C GLY A 37 0.24 -15.15 -6.86
N PRO A 38 -0.34 -16.37 -7.06
CA PRO A 38 -1.42 -16.58 -8.00
C PRO A 38 -2.72 -15.85 -7.60
N ASN A 39 -3.62 -15.69 -8.56
CA ASN A 39 -4.97 -15.22 -8.27
C ASN A 39 -5.68 -16.26 -7.39
N GLY A 40 -6.38 -15.78 -6.35
CA GLY A 40 -7.01 -16.65 -5.35
C GLY A 40 -6.05 -17.14 -4.25
N GLY A 41 -4.74 -16.92 -4.35
CA GLY A 41 -3.74 -17.37 -3.35
C GLY A 41 -3.79 -16.68 -1.98
N GLY A 42 -4.68 -15.67 -1.78
CA GLY A 42 -4.88 -15.05 -0.46
C GLY A 42 -4.24 -13.66 -0.32
N LYS A 43 -3.58 -13.09 -1.34
CA LYS A 43 -2.93 -11.77 -1.28
C LYS A 43 -3.86 -10.66 -0.78
N THR A 44 -5.04 -10.53 -1.39
CA THR A 44 -6.04 -9.53 -0.99
C THR A 44 -6.59 -9.80 0.41
N THR A 45 -6.70 -11.05 0.81
CA THR A 45 -7.11 -11.44 2.17
C THR A 45 -6.06 -11.00 3.19
N LEU A 46 -4.78 -11.27 2.94
CA LEU A 46 -3.67 -10.84 3.79
C LEU A 46 -3.63 -9.31 3.92
N MET A 47 -3.78 -8.59 2.80
CA MET A 47 -3.83 -7.14 2.79
C MET A 47 -5.01 -6.60 3.63
N ARG A 48 -6.22 -7.18 3.48
CA ARG A 48 -7.40 -6.78 4.27
C ARG A 48 -7.22 -7.01 5.76
N LEU A 49 -6.53 -8.08 6.15
CA LEU A 49 -6.18 -8.38 7.53
C LEU A 49 -5.21 -7.33 8.09
N ILE A 50 -4.15 -6.99 7.36
CA ILE A 50 -3.18 -5.95 7.75
C ILE A 50 -3.89 -4.59 7.91
N LEU A 51 -4.80 -4.24 6.98
CA LEU A 51 -5.58 -3.00 7.04
C LEU A 51 -6.67 -2.99 8.15
N GLY A 52 -6.87 -4.11 8.86
CA GLY A 52 -7.93 -4.23 9.87
C GLY A 52 -9.35 -4.28 9.28
N LEU A 53 -9.50 -4.52 7.98
CA LEU A 53 -10.78 -4.65 7.27
C LEU A 53 -11.39 -6.06 7.41
N MET A 54 -10.62 -7.00 7.94
CA MET A 54 -11.02 -8.38 8.21
C MET A 54 -10.35 -8.83 9.51
N LYS A 55 -11.00 -9.72 10.26
CA LYS A 55 -10.40 -10.35 11.44
C LYS A 55 -9.85 -11.72 11.09
N PRO A 56 -8.71 -12.12 11.65
CA PRO A 56 -8.21 -13.48 11.51
C PRO A 56 -9.14 -14.48 12.22
N THR A 57 -9.12 -15.74 11.77
CA THR A 57 -9.79 -16.86 12.46
C THR A 57 -8.89 -17.43 13.55
N ASP A 58 -7.56 -17.33 13.39
CA ASP A 58 -6.56 -17.73 14.37
C ASP A 58 -5.28 -16.88 14.20
N GLY A 59 -4.42 -16.88 15.22
CA GLY A 59 -3.18 -16.09 15.25
C GLY A 59 -3.38 -14.62 15.56
N SER A 60 -2.37 -13.80 15.27
CA SER A 60 -2.38 -12.38 15.64
C SER A 60 -1.64 -11.50 14.66
N ILE A 61 -2.05 -10.23 14.58
CA ILE A 61 -1.31 -9.13 13.97
C ILE A 61 -1.03 -8.12 15.07
N ARG A 62 0.25 -7.79 15.26
CA ARG A 62 0.70 -6.79 16.23
C ARG A 62 1.40 -5.65 15.50
N PHE A 63 1.21 -4.45 16.01
CA PHE A 63 1.80 -3.24 15.47
C PHE A 63 2.79 -2.66 16.46
N TYR A 64 3.87 -2.06 15.93
CA TYR A 64 4.92 -1.49 16.72
C TYR A 64 5.26 -0.08 16.24
N LYS A 65 5.55 0.82 17.20
CA LYS A 65 6.04 2.17 16.91
C LYS A 65 7.18 2.48 17.89
N ASP A 66 8.32 2.87 17.33
CA ASP A 66 9.55 3.18 18.08
C ASP A 66 10.00 2.05 19.04
N GLY A 67 9.71 0.79 18.65
CA GLY A 67 10.06 -0.42 19.40
C GLY A 67 9.02 -0.89 20.41
N GLU A 68 7.97 -0.11 20.66
CA GLU A 68 6.87 -0.47 21.56
C GLU A 68 5.66 -1.01 20.80
N GLU A 69 4.98 -2.00 21.39
CA GLU A 69 3.72 -2.50 20.84
C GLU A 69 2.61 -1.45 21.01
N VAL A 70 1.91 -1.15 19.91
CA VAL A 70 0.81 -0.19 19.89
C VAL A 70 -0.46 -0.83 19.33
N ARG A 71 -1.61 -0.25 19.62
CA ARG A 71 -2.90 -0.76 19.15
C ARG A 71 -3.06 -0.67 17.62
N GLU A 72 -2.53 0.40 17.03
CA GLU A 72 -2.62 0.68 15.60
C GLU A 72 -1.47 1.57 15.15
N ILE A 73 -1.14 1.51 13.87
CA ILE A 73 -0.20 2.41 13.20
C ILE A 73 -0.93 3.17 12.08
N SER A 74 -0.35 4.27 11.64
CA SER A 74 -0.90 5.01 10.50
C SER A 74 -0.61 4.28 9.20
N MET A 75 -1.66 3.98 8.43
CA MET A 75 -1.56 3.27 7.15
C MET A 75 -2.16 4.09 6.02
N GLY A 76 -1.35 4.30 4.97
CA GLY A 76 -1.83 4.79 3.68
C GLY A 76 -2.27 3.62 2.80
N TYR A 77 -3.37 3.76 2.07
CA TYR A 77 -3.86 2.71 1.18
C TYR A 77 -4.21 3.25 -0.20
N LEU A 78 -3.61 2.65 -1.21
CA LEU A 78 -3.94 2.86 -2.61
C LEU A 78 -4.67 1.61 -3.12
N PRO A 79 -6.00 1.69 -3.30
CA PRO A 79 -6.79 0.56 -3.80
C PRO A 79 -6.57 0.33 -5.28
N GLN A 80 -6.91 -0.87 -5.74
CA GLN A 80 -6.97 -1.17 -7.17
C GLN A 80 -7.94 -0.21 -7.87
N TYR A 81 -7.51 0.31 -9.01
CA TYR A 81 -8.14 1.40 -9.76
C TYR A 81 -9.62 1.19 -10.14
N ASN A 82 -10.09 -0.06 -10.22
CA ASN A 82 -11.42 -0.41 -10.73
C ASN A 82 -12.61 0.06 -9.88
N HIS A 83 -12.36 0.63 -8.69
CA HIS A 83 -13.42 0.99 -7.73
C HIS A 83 -13.70 2.49 -7.60
N LEU A 84 -13.06 3.34 -8.43
CA LEU A 84 -13.27 4.79 -8.38
C LEU A 84 -14.38 5.21 -9.36
N ASP A 85 -15.43 5.77 -8.80
CA ASP A 85 -16.45 6.48 -9.60
C ASP A 85 -15.87 7.81 -10.10
N LYS A 86 -15.44 7.82 -11.37
CA LYS A 86 -14.91 9.02 -12.02
C LYS A 86 -15.95 10.10 -12.25
N GLN A 87 -17.24 9.78 -12.16
CA GLN A 87 -18.31 10.75 -12.39
C GLN A 87 -18.55 11.64 -11.17
N PHE A 88 -17.99 11.27 -10.01
CA PHE A 88 -18.12 12.10 -8.82
C PHE A 88 -17.35 13.42 -9.00
N PRO A 89 -18.04 14.59 -8.86
CA PRO A 89 -17.46 15.91 -9.13
C PRO A 89 -16.55 16.37 -7.98
N ILE A 90 -15.41 15.70 -7.81
CA ILE A 90 -14.41 16.00 -6.79
C ILE A 90 -13.10 16.48 -7.42
N SER A 91 -12.46 17.48 -6.87
CA SER A 91 -11.18 18.01 -7.30
C SER A 91 -10.00 17.15 -6.80
N VAL A 92 -8.86 17.28 -7.45
CA VAL A 92 -7.59 16.68 -7.01
C VAL A 92 -7.27 17.06 -5.57
N TYR A 93 -7.42 18.34 -5.24
CA TYR A 93 -7.19 18.87 -3.89
C TYR A 93 -8.07 18.16 -2.85
N GLU A 94 -9.36 18.03 -3.11
CA GLU A 94 -10.31 17.38 -2.19
C GLU A 94 -10.03 15.90 -2.01
N VAL A 95 -9.61 15.20 -3.07
CA VAL A 95 -9.19 13.79 -2.98
C VAL A 95 -8.00 13.65 -2.05
N VAL A 96 -6.95 14.47 -2.22
CA VAL A 96 -5.77 14.41 -1.36
C VAL A 96 -6.11 14.81 0.08
N LEU A 97 -6.92 15.88 0.27
CA LEU A 97 -7.39 16.32 1.59
C LEU A 97 -8.15 15.21 2.33
N SER A 98 -8.92 14.38 1.61
CA SER A 98 -9.63 13.23 2.20
C SER A 98 -8.69 12.21 2.86
N GLY A 99 -7.41 12.15 2.47
CA GLY A 99 -6.40 11.32 3.10
C GLY A 99 -6.10 11.69 4.56
N LEU A 100 -6.46 12.91 4.97
CA LEU A 100 -6.35 13.39 6.36
C LEU A 100 -7.62 13.15 7.20
N SER A 101 -8.64 12.46 6.67
CA SER A 101 -9.93 12.30 7.37
C SER A 101 -9.82 11.57 8.71
N LYS A 102 -8.89 10.62 8.86
CA LYS A 102 -8.65 9.91 10.13
C LYS A 102 -7.99 10.78 11.20
N THR A 103 -7.33 11.88 10.81
CA THR A 103 -6.60 12.75 11.74
C THR A 103 -7.46 13.86 12.34
N LYS A 104 -8.76 13.90 11.99
CA LYS A 104 -9.68 14.92 12.50
C LYS A 104 -10.92 14.28 13.15
N SER A 105 -11.54 15.00 14.10
CA SER A 105 -12.87 14.63 14.60
C SER A 105 -13.95 14.79 13.52
N LEU A 106 -14.98 13.95 13.57
CA LEU A 106 -16.08 13.91 12.58
C LEU A 106 -16.72 15.29 12.30
N PHE A 107 -16.77 16.16 13.30
CA PHE A 107 -17.41 17.50 13.20
C PHE A 107 -16.42 18.64 13.11
N SER A 108 -15.11 18.41 13.08
CA SER A 108 -14.12 19.48 12.97
C SER A 108 -13.85 19.85 11.50
N ARG A 109 -13.50 21.12 11.26
CA ARG A 109 -12.95 21.56 9.98
C ARG A 109 -11.47 21.21 9.90
N TYR A 110 -10.93 21.07 8.70
CA TYR A 110 -9.48 20.97 8.51
C TYR A 110 -8.79 22.27 8.97
N THR A 111 -7.65 22.11 9.62
CA THR A 111 -6.82 23.23 10.09
C THR A 111 -6.00 23.81 8.94
N GLN A 112 -5.50 25.05 9.12
CA GLN A 112 -4.58 25.67 8.15
C GLN A 112 -3.32 24.81 7.92
N ALA A 113 -2.79 24.17 8.98
CA ALA A 113 -1.65 23.25 8.87
C ALA A 113 -1.97 22.04 7.99
N GLN A 114 -3.17 21.46 8.10
CA GLN A 114 -3.60 20.35 7.24
C GLN A 114 -3.78 20.78 5.78
N HIS A 115 -4.30 21.98 5.54
CA HIS A 115 -4.36 22.55 4.20
C HIS A 115 -2.97 22.75 3.60
N GLN A 116 -2.00 23.25 4.37
CA GLN A 116 -0.62 23.40 3.92
C GLN A 116 0.01 22.02 3.63
N GLN A 117 -0.21 21.03 4.48
CA GLN A 117 0.26 19.65 4.27
C GLN A 117 -0.23 19.04 2.95
N VAL A 118 -1.48 19.34 2.55
CA VAL A 118 -2.02 18.92 1.24
C VAL A 118 -1.27 19.63 0.10
N LEU A 119 -1.02 20.94 0.21
CA LEU A 119 -0.30 21.68 -0.83
C LEU A 119 1.13 21.18 -1.00
N ASP A 120 1.84 20.92 0.10
CA ASP A 120 3.19 20.37 0.08
C ASP A 120 3.21 18.97 -0.57
N CYS A 121 2.22 18.14 -0.25
CA CYS A 121 2.08 16.81 -0.86
C CYS A 121 1.77 16.89 -2.37
N LEU A 122 0.93 17.83 -2.79
CA LEU A 122 0.63 18.06 -4.21
C LEU A 122 1.88 18.53 -4.98
N GLU A 123 2.72 19.37 -4.38
CA GLU A 123 3.99 19.78 -4.95
C GLU A 123 4.95 18.61 -5.08
N GLN A 124 5.16 17.83 -4.01
CA GLN A 124 5.98 16.61 -4.02
C GLN A 124 5.57 15.64 -5.13
N MET A 125 4.26 15.50 -5.35
CA MET A 125 3.69 14.59 -6.36
C MET A 125 3.54 15.23 -7.75
N GLN A 126 4.04 16.46 -7.95
CA GLN A 126 3.95 17.21 -9.22
C GLN A 126 2.49 17.37 -9.71
N LEU A 127 1.57 17.68 -8.79
CA LEU A 127 0.14 17.83 -9.03
C LEU A 127 -0.37 19.25 -8.83
N THR A 128 0.49 20.22 -8.51
CA THR A 128 0.12 21.60 -8.15
C THR A 128 -0.77 22.26 -9.22
N GLU A 129 -0.40 22.13 -10.50
CA GLU A 129 -1.16 22.70 -11.63
C GLU A 129 -2.51 22.00 -11.88
N LEU A 130 -2.71 20.83 -11.27
CA LEU A 130 -3.93 20.04 -11.43
C LEU A 130 -4.86 20.12 -10.22
N LYS A 131 -4.50 20.84 -9.16
CA LYS A 131 -5.18 20.80 -7.86
C LYS A 131 -6.68 21.09 -7.93
N ASP A 132 -7.09 22.01 -8.80
CA ASP A 132 -8.49 22.43 -8.96
C ASP A 132 -9.23 21.64 -10.06
N ARG A 133 -8.54 20.73 -10.78
CA ARG A 133 -9.18 19.88 -11.79
C ARG A 133 -10.00 18.76 -11.15
N HIS A 134 -11.13 18.44 -11.78
CA HIS A 134 -11.89 17.25 -11.44
C HIS A 134 -11.15 15.99 -11.83
N ILE A 135 -11.22 14.94 -10.98
CA ILE A 135 -10.55 13.65 -11.23
C ILE A 135 -11.00 12.98 -12.55
N ALA A 136 -12.22 13.25 -13.01
CA ALA A 136 -12.75 12.77 -14.28
C ALA A 136 -11.93 13.24 -15.51
N ALA A 137 -11.28 14.42 -15.40
CA ALA A 137 -10.50 15.02 -16.47
C ALA A 137 -9.01 14.61 -16.48
N LEU A 138 -8.61 13.69 -15.59
CA LEU A 138 -7.23 13.25 -15.46
C LEU A 138 -6.94 12.04 -16.36
N SER A 139 -5.68 11.97 -16.84
CA SER A 139 -5.16 10.73 -17.41
C SER A 139 -5.02 9.65 -16.33
N GLY A 140 -4.91 8.37 -16.74
CA GLY A 140 -4.73 7.27 -15.78
C GLY A 140 -3.53 7.48 -14.86
N GLY A 141 -2.39 7.90 -15.40
CA GLY A 141 -1.20 8.17 -14.61
C GLY A 141 -1.32 9.39 -13.69
N GLN A 142 -2.02 10.44 -14.12
CA GLN A 142 -2.31 11.59 -13.24
C GLN A 142 -3.19 11.16 -12.07
N LEU A 143 -4.25 10.40 -12.33
CA LEU A 143 -5.13 9.92 -11.29
C LEU A 143 -4.40 8.97 -10.32
N GLN A 144 -3.52 8.11 -10.82
CA GLN A 144 -2.71 7.23 -9.98
C GLN A 144 -1.82 8.04 -9.02
N ARG A 145 -1.19 9.13 -9.50
CA ARG A 145 -0.43 10.06 -8.64
C ARG A 145 -1.30 10.73 -7.58
N VAL A 146 -2.52 11.12 -7.93
CA VAL A 146 -3.49 11.71 -6.98
C VAL A 146 -3.84 10.71 -5.88
N LEU A 147 -4.07 9.44 -6.23
CA LEU A 147 -4.38 8.39 -5.26
C LEU A 147 -3.18 8.07 -4.36
N LEU A 148 -1.98 8.09 -4.92
CA LEU A 148 -0.76 7.94 -4.14
C LEU A 148 -0.57 9.13 -3.20
N ALA A 149 -0.77 10.37 -3.68
CA ALA A 149 -0.76 11.58 -2.83
C ALA A 149 -1.75 11.45 -1.66
N ARG A 150 -2.98 11.01 -1.94
CA ARG A 150 -3.99 10.73 -0.89
C ARG A 150 -3.51 9.70 0.13
N ALA A 151 -2.81 8.66 -0.30
CA ALA A 151 -2.31 7.62 0.60
C ALA A 151 -1.18 8.11 1.50
N ILE A 152 -0.32 9.04 1.03
CA ILE A 152 0.87 9.49 1.76
C ILE A 152 0.69 10.80 2.51
N VAL A 153 -0.35 11.60 2.21
CA VAL A 153 -0.53 12.94 2.78
C VAL A 153 -0.57 12.95 4.31
N SER A 154 -1.03 11.89 4.95
CA SER A 154 -1.04 11.75 6.42
C SER A 154 0.32 11.38 7.02
N LYS A 155 1.37 11.24 6.22
CA LYS A 155 2.69 10.73 6.62
C LYS A 155 2.56 9.40 7.38
N PRO A 156 2.05 8.35 6.74
CA PRO A 156 1.79 7.07 7.38
C PRO A 156 3.09 6.34 7.75
N ASP A 157 2.99 5.41 8.70
CA ASP A 157 4.09 4.51 9.06
C ASP A 157 4.32 3.44 7.97
N VAL A 158 3.26 3.07 7.23
CA VAL A 158 3.31 2.14 6.08
C VAL A 158 2.33 2.55 4.98
N VAL A 159 2.72 2.39 3.72
CA VAL A 159 1.84 2.55 2.55
C VAL A 159 1.62 1.19 1.91
N ILE A 160 0.36 0.83 1.69
CA ILE A 160 -0.05 -0.41 1.02
C ILE A 160 -0.63 -0.07 -0.35
N LEU A 161 -0.10 -0.69 -1.40
CA LEU A 161 -0.46 -0.45 -2.79
C LEU A 161 -1.01 -1.75 -3.38
N ASP A 162 -2.28 -1.75 -3.81
CA ASP A 162 -2.94 -2.91 -4.40
C ASP A 162 -2.96 -2.78 -5.93
N GLU A 163 -2.15 -3.61 -6.60
CA GLU A 163 -2.01 -3.64 -8.06
C GLU A 163 -1.79 -2.24 -8.68
N PRO A 164 -0.76 -1.48 -8.22
CA PRO A 164 -0.61 -0.07 -8.59
C PRO A 164 -0.28 0.16 -10.07
N ASN A 165 0.11 -0.88 -10.82
CA ASN A 165 0.54 -0.79 -12.22
C ASN A 165 -0.59 -1.01 -13.22
N THR A 166 -1.79 -1.30 -12.75
CA THR A 166 -2.94 -1.57 -13.62
C THR A 166 -3.33 -0.30 -14.39
N TYR A 167 -3.41 -0.37 -15.73
CA TYR A 167 -3.81 0.72 -16.64
C TYR A 167 -2.83 1.89 -16.77
N ILE A 168 -1.56 1.72 -16.49
CA ILE A 168 -0.53 2.72 -16.72
C ILE A 168 0.50 2.23 -17.76
N ASP A 169 1.02 3.16 -18.56
CA ASP A 169 2.06 2.85 -19.53
C ASP A 169 3.43 2.66 -18.86
N ARG A 170 4.37 2.01 -19.57
CA ARG A 170 5.70 1.70 -19.05
C ARG A 170 6.51 2.92 -18.62
N ARG A 171 6.31 4.08 -19.27
CA ARG A 171 7.04 5.30 -18.92
C ARG A 171 6.58 5.82 -17.56
N PHE A 172 5.28 5.81 -17.35
CA PHE A 172 4.70 6.24 -16.09
C PHE A 172 5.00 5.25 -14.96
N GLN A 173 5.01 3.95 -15.25
CA GLN A 173 5.42 2.89 -14.32
C GLN A 173 6.79 3.19 -13.69
N LYS A 174 7.80 3.49 -14.53
CA LYS A 174 9.15 3.84 -14.05
C LYS A 174 9.12 5.05 -13.11
N GLN A 175 8.42 6.12 -13.49
CA GLN A 175 8.29 7.32 -12.65
C GLN A 175 7.62 7.01 -11.30
N MET A 176 6.62 6.13 -11.30
CA MET A 176 5.95 5.72 -10.06
C MET A 176 6.90 4.97 -9.12
N TYR A 177 7.71 4.03 -9.62
CA TYR A 177 8.68 3.34 -8.78
C TYR A 177 9.77 4.27 -8.25
N GLU A 178 10.23 5.25 -9.04
CA GLU A 178 11.15 6.30 -8.59
C GLU A 178 10.53 7.14 -7.43
N MET A 179 9.23 7.48 -7.53
CA MET A 179 8.50 8.14 -6.44
C MET A 179 8.36 7.24 -5.21
N LEU A 180 8.04 5.97 -5.40
CA LEU A 180 7.91 5.01 -4.30
C LEU A 180 9.25 4.79 -3.58
N GLU A 181 10.37 4.77 -4.29
CA GLU A 181 11.70 4.70 -3.68
C GLU A 181 11.97 5.93 -2.78
N GLN A 182 11.55 7.13 -3.21
CA GLN A 182 11.66 8.33 -2.38
C GLN A 182 10.76 8.24 -1.13
N ILE A 183 9.51 7.79 -1.29
CA ILE A 183 8.57 7.59 -0.19
C ILE A 183 9.09 6.54 0.79
N ASN A 184 9.74 5.48 0.31
CA ASN A 184 10.31 4.42 1.17
C ASN A 184 11.43 4.91 2.11
N ARG A 185 11.99 6.09 1.90
CA ARG A 185 12.92 6.70 2.85
C ARG A 185 12.23 7.20 4.12
N GLU A 186 10.92 7.43 4.06
CA GLU A 186 10.12 8.00 5.15
C GLU A 186 9.22 6.95 5.82
N CYS A 187 8.75 5.94 5.07
CA CYS A 187 7.86 4.90 5.58
C CYS A 187 8.06 3.56 4.86
N ALA A 188 7.58 2.47 5.48
CA ALA A 188 7.56 1.18 4.80
C ALA A 188 6.57 1.17 3.64
N ILE A 189 6.87 0.36 2.61
CA ILE A 189 5.98 0.15 1.46
C ILE A 189 5.69 -1.33 1.32
N ILE A 190 4.41 -1.66 1.13
CA ILE A 190 3.93 -2.99 0.75
C ILE A 190 3.24 -2.88 -0.60
N ILE A 191 3.75 -3.57 -1.62
CA ILE A 191 3.12 -3.68 -2.95
C ILE A 191 2.51 -5.06 -3.09
N VAL A 192 1.21 -5.14 -3.36
CA VAL A 192 0.55 -6.38 -3.78
C VAL A 192 0.47 -6.39 -5.29
N SER A 193 1.04 -7.40 -5.95
CA SER A 193 1.03 -7.52 -7.40
C SER A 193 1.05 -8.98 -7.88
N HIS A 194 0.55 -9.19 -9.09
CA HIS A 194 0.71 -10.44 -9.83
C HIS A 194 1.87 -10.37 -10.84
N ASP A 195 2.44 -9.20 -11.11
CA ASP A 195 3.62 -9.03 -11.97
C ASP A 195 4.91 -9.23 -11.16
N VAL A 196 5.34 -10.49 -11.11
CA VAL A 196 6.53 -10.91 -10.36
C VAL A 196 7.79 -10.23 -10.87
N ALA A 197 7.96 -10.14 -12.20
CA ALA A 197 9.19 -9.61 -12.81
C ALA A 197 9.40 -8.13 -12.46
N GLU A 198 8.32 -7.37 -12.44
CA GLU A 198 8.36 -5.97 -12.13
C GLU A 198 8.64 -5.72 -10.63
N VAL A 199 7.94 -6.47 -9.77
CA VAL A 199 8.13 -6.37 -8.32
C VAL A 199 9.58 -6.73 -7.96
N LEU A 200 10.13 -7.84 -8.48
CA LEU A 200 11.51 -8.28 -8.23
C LEU A 200 12.58 -7.22 -8.51
N ASN A 201 12.34 -6.35 -9.50
CA ASN A 201 13.30 -5.31 -9.89
C ASN A 201 13.29 -4.10 -8.96
N ASN A 202 12.21 -3.89 -8.19
CA ASN A 202 11.98 -2.63 -7.49
C ASN A 202 11.90 -2.76 -5.95
N VAL A 203 11.63 -3.97 -5.41
CA VAL A 203 11.47 -4.17 -3.97
C VAL A 203 12.74 -4.76 -3.31
N LYS A 204 12.83 -4.65 -1.99
CA LYS A 204 13.93 -5.22 -1.18
C LYS A 204 13.65 -6.68 -0.81
N HIS A 205 12.40 -6.99 -0.46
CA HIS A 205 11.96 -8.29 0.02
C HIS A 205 10.68 -8.74 -0.67
N ILE A 206 10.44 -10.05 -0.71
CA ILE A 206 9.26 -10.64 -1.33
C ILE A 206 8.61 -11.65 -0.38
N ALA A 207 7.29 -11.56 -0.28
CA ALA A 207 6.43 -12.55 0.33
C ALA A 207 5.60 -13.24 -0.77
N CYS A 208 5.92 -14.50 -1.05
CA CYS A 208 5.15 -15.34 -1.97
C CYS A 208 3.95 -15.92 -1.21
N VAL A 209 2.72 -15.56 -1.62
CA VAL A 209 1.48 -15.97 -0.97
C VAL A 209 0.66 -16.87 -1.88
N ASN A 210 0.51 -18.12 -1.46
CA ASN A 210 -0.36 -19.13 -2.07
C ASN A 210 -0.90 -20.03 -0.95
N HIS A 211 -1.94 -19.58 -0.26
CA HIS A 211 -2.50 -20.15 0.98
C HIS A 211 -1.54 -20.16 2.16
N HIS A 212 -0.27 -20.35 1.91
CA HIS A 212 0.87 -20.19 2.83
C HIS A 212 1.74 -19.03 2.39
N LEU A 213 2.68 -18.59 3.25
CA LEU A 213 3.60 -17.51 2.94
C LEU A 213 5.05 -18.02 2.99
N HIS A 214 5.80 -17.70 1.93
CA HIS A 214 7.24 -17.89 1.88
C HIS A 214 7.92 -16.53 1.69
N TYR A 215 8.78 -16.17 2.63
CA TYR A 215 9.51 -14.89 2.62
C TYR A 215 10.90 -15.08 2.03
N HIS A 216 11.31 -14.18 1.14
CA HIS A 216 12.60 -14.22 0.46
C HIS A 216 13.21 -12.82 0.37
N ASP A 217 14.55 -12.76 0.46
CA ASP A 217 15.30 -11.59 0.01
C ASP A 217 15.33 -11.56 -1.52
N THR A 218 15.19 -10.38 -2.13
CA THR A 218 15.23 -10.25 -3.60
C THR A 218 16.60 -10.60 -4.18
N ALA A 219 17.70 -10.43 -3.43
CA ALA A 219 19.02 -10.85 -3.86
C ALA A 219 19.07 -12.35 -4.12
N ASP A 220 18.52 -13.16 -3.20
CA ASP A 220 18.46 -14.63 -3.33
C ASP A 220 17.56 -15.07 -4.49
N MET A 221 16.47 -14.32 -4.76
CA MET A 221 15.52 -14.66 -5.82
C MET A 221 16.02 -14.32 -7.22
N ARG A 222 16.86 -13.30 -7.38
CA ARG A 222 17.48 -12.95 -8.67
C ARG A 222 18.50 -13.99 -9.13
N GLU A 223 19.17 -14.65 -8.19
CA GLU A 223 20.13 -15.74 -8.46
C GLU A 223 19.42 -17.07 -8.76
N ARG A 224 18.24 -17.32 -8.19
CA ARG A 224 17.44 -18.53 -8.40
C ARG A 224 16.40 -18.26 -9.49
N ASN A 225 16.37 -19.11 -10.52
CA ASN A 225 15.37 -19.04 -11.58
C ASN A 225 13.96 -19.22 -10.97
N TRP A 226 13.27 -18.10 -10.66
CA TRP A 226 11.99 -18.04 -9.92
C TRP A 226 10.88 -18.95 -10.46
N LYS A 227 11.00 -19.47 -11.71
CA LYS A 227 10.05 -20.39 -12.34
C LYS A 227 9.88 -21.74 -11.62
N SER A 228 10.69 -22.04 -10.62
CA SER A 228 10.61 -23.29 -9.85
C SER A 228 9.86 -23.17 -8.52
N ILE A 229 9.25 -22.00 -8.22
CA ILE A 229 8.61 -21.70 -6.92
C ILE A 229 7.09 -21.49 -7.06
N SER A 230 6.56 -21.63 -8.28
CA SER A 230 5.10 -21.53 -8.55
C SER A 230 4.39 -22.88 -8.46
#